data_6b94d84bfca8b24e2d10109be28e6905
#
_entry.id   6b94d84bfca8b24e2d10109be28e6905
#
_cell.length_a   1.000
_cell.length_b   1.000
_cell.length_c   1.000
_cell.angle_alpha   90.00
_cell.angle_beta   90.00
_cell.angle_gamma   90.00
#
_symmetry.space_group_name_H-M   'P 1'
#
loop_
_entity.id
_entity.type
_entity.pdbx_description
1 polymer ?
#
loop_
_entity_poly.entity_id
_entity_poly.type
_entity_poly.pdbx_seq_one_letter_code
_entity_poly.pdbx_strand_id
1 'polypeptide(L)'
;MAGHDFVIKADDLSSPQTGALIALHLQGMAQNTPQEHVYALDKSGLRADNIRVWSVWDGDRIAAVGALKQLSDTQGEIKSMRAHPDFCGKGAGKLLLLHIIAQSKQDGMTRLSLETGCHPDFEPALTLYRRCGFLPGAAFGDYHAGEHNQFFHLNL
;
A
#
# COMPACT_ATOMS: atom_id res chain seq x y z
N MET A 1 18.19 17.01 15.71
CA MET A 1 17.57 16.15 14.72
C MET A 1 16.27 15.58 15.26
N ALA A 2 15.23 15.76 14.56
CA ALA A 2 13.96 15.21 15.00
C ALA A 2 13.61 14.04 14.11
N GLY A 3 13.92 12.83 14.56
CA GLY A 3 13.32 11.64 14.00
C GLY A 3 11.93 11.46 14.58
N HIS A 4 11.05 10.85 13.82
CA HIS A 4 9.78 10.42 14.36
C HIS A 4 9.94 9.02 14.95
N ASP A 5 9.38 8.78 16.13
CA ASP A 5 9.35 7.47 16.75
C ASP A 5 8.13 6.71 16.20
N PHE A 6 8.25 6.23 14.97
CA PHE A 6 7.17 5.51 14.33
C PHE A 6 6.98 4.12 14.93
N VAL A 7 5.73 3.78 15.21
CA VAL A 7 5.32 2.45 15.68
C VAL A 7 4.38 1.85 14.66
N ILE A 8 4.63 0.60 14.26
CA ILE A 8 3.76 -0.15 13.36
C ILE A 8 2.81 -0.99 14.19
N LYS A 9 1.53 -0.96 13.83
CA LYS A 9 0.49 -1.76 14.48
C LYS A 9 -0.31 -2.53 13.43
N ALA A 10 -0.69 -3.78 13.75
CA ALA A 10 -1.77 -4.42 13.03
C ALA A 10 -3.04 -3.59 13.25
N ASP A 11 -3.79 -3.35 12.18
CA ASP A 11 -4.90 -2.42 12.20
C ASP A 11 -6.22 -3.16 11.95
N ASP A 12 -7.17 -2.99 12.85
CA ASP A 12 -8.49 -3.62 12.76
C ASP A 12 -9.52 -2.73 12.06
N LEU A 13 -9.09 -1.58 11.54
CA LEU A 13 -9.93 -0.61 10.84
C LEU A 13 -10.97 0.09 11.72
N SER A 14 -10.84 0.00 13.03
CA SER A 14 -11.79 0.62 13.96
C SER A 14 -11.45 2.07 14.29
N SER A 15 -10.19 2.48 14.09
CA SER A 15 -9.75 3.85 14.39
C SER A 15 -10.31 4.87 13.38
N PRO A 16 -10.88 6.00 13.86
CA PRO A 16 -11.33 7.07 12.98
C PRO A 16 -10.19 7.62 12.10
N GLN A 17 -8.97 7.69 12.60
CA GLN A 17 -7.83 8.17 11.83
C GLN A 17 -7.48 7.22 10.68
N THR A 18 -7.50 5.91 10.92
CA THR A 18 -7.29 4.92 9.88
C THR A 18 -8.36 5.03 8.80
N GLY A 19 -9.62 5.12 9.19
CA GLY A 19 -10.72 5.30 8.24
C GLY A 19 -10.60 6.57 7.42
N ALA A 20 -10.22 7.67 8.04
CA ALA A 20 -10.02 8.95 7.35
C ALA A 20 -8.86 8.89 6.33
N LEU A 21 -7.77 8.20 6.67
CA LEU A 21 -6.64 8.07 5.76
C LEU A 21 -6.98 7.17 4.56
N ILE A 22 -7.73 6.10 4.78
CA ILE A 22 -8.23 5.25 3.69
C ILE A 22 -9.16 6.05 2.78
N ALA A 23 -10.07 6.85 3.34
CA ALA A 23 -10.97 7.70 2.56
C ALA A 23 -10.19 8.71 1.72
N LEU A 24 -9.14 9.31 2.27
CA LEU A 24 -8.26 10.22 1.55
C LEU A 24 -7.54 9.51 0.39
N HIS A 25 -7.09 8.28 0.61
CA HIS A 25 -6.46 7.46 -0.42
C HIS A 25 -7.42 7.20 -1.58
N LEU A 26 -8.64 6.79 -1.30
CA LEU A 26 -9.67 6.55 -2.31
C LEU A 26 -10.00 7.82 -3.10
N GLN A 27 -10.09 8.96 -2.41
CA GLN A 27 -10.33 10.24 -3.05
C GLN A 27 -9.20 10.60 -4.02
N GLY A 28 -7.95 10.39 -3.63
CA GLY A 28 -6.80 10.63 -4.49
C GLY A 28 -6.80 9.71 -5.72
N MET A 29 -7.15 8.44 -5.55
CA MET A 29 -7.28 7.49 -6.66
C MET A 29 -8.38 7.94 -7.63
N ALA A 30 -9.54 8.35 -7.13
CA ALA A 30 -10.65 8.78 -7.97
C ALA A 30 -10.35 10.07 -8.75
N GLN A 31 -9.54 10.97 -8.17
CA GLN A 31 -9.15 12.21 -8.85
C GLN A 31 -8.18 11.99 -10.00
N ASN A 32 -7.33 10.96 -9.91
CA ASN A 32 -6.18 10.77 -10.79
C ASN A 32 -6.35 9.57 -11.74
N THR A 33 -7.50 8.88 -11.68
CA THR A 33 -7.76 7.68 -12.48
C THR A 33 -9.24 7.65 -12.83
N PRO A 34 -9.62 7.33 -14.10
CA PRO A 34 -11.03 7.12 -14.44
C PRO A 34 -11.67 6.09 -13.53
N GLN A 35 -12.93 6.30 -13.14
CA GLN A 35 -13.59 5.49 -12.12
C GLN A 35 -13.60 3.99 -12.47
N GLU A 36 -13.77 3.62 -13.72
CA GLU A 36 -13.74 2.23 -14.17
C GLU A 36 -12.36 1.56 -14.06
N HIS A 37 -11.30 2.36 -13.80
CA HIS A 37 -9.92 1.89 -13.63
C HIS A 37 -9.42 2.04 -12.20
N VAL A 38 -10.30 2.36 -11.23
CA VAL A 38 -9.95 2.45 -9.81
C VAL A 38 -10.19 1.08 -9.17
N TYR A 39 -9.10 0.45 -8.72
CA TYR A 39 -9.14 -0.88 -8.09
C TYR A 39 -8.84 -0.83 -6.59
N ALA A 40 -8.77 0.37 -6.01
CA ALA A 40 -8.51 0.53 -4.58
C ALA A 40 -9.72 0.05 -3.77
N LEU A 41 -9.42 -0.58 -2.62
CA LEU A 41 -10.44 -1.10 -1.73
C LEU A 41 -10.85 -0.05 -0.71
N ASP A 42 -12.14 0.02 -0.43
CA ASP A 42 -12.65 0.78 0.70
C ASP A 42 -12.43 0.02 2.02
N LYS A 43 -12.83 0.62 3.14
CA LYS A 43 -12.67 0.03 4.46
C LYS A 43 -13.39 -1.33 4.58
N SER A 44 -14.53 -1.49 3.92
CA SER A 44 -15.26 -2.77 3.89
C SER A 44 -14.49 -3.84 3.12
N GLY A 45 -13.94 -3.49 1.94
CA GLY A 45 -13.12 -4.42 1.16
C GLY A 45 -11.86 -4.85 1.89
N LEU A 46 -11.26 -3.96 2.68
CA LEU A 46 -10.05 -4.26 3.46
C LEU A 46 -10.31 -5.21 4.63
N ARG A 47 -11.56 -5.50 4.98
CA ARG A 47 -11.90 -6.46 6.02
C ARG A 47 -12.03 -7.89 5.54
N ALA A 48 -11.75 -8.17 4.27
CA ALA A 48 -11.75 -9.54 3.75
C ALA A 48 -10.72 -10.41 4.48
N ASP A 49 -11.03 -11.70 4.63
CA ASP A 49 -10.22 -12.64 5.43
C ASP A 49 -8.80 -12.81 4.90
N ASN A 50 -8.60 -12.61 3.59
CA ASN A 50 -7.29 -12.75 2.96
C ASN A 50 -6.49 -11.43 2.93
N ILE A 51 -6.94 -10.40 3.65
CA ILE A 51 -6.27 -9.10 3.69
C ILE A 51 -5.88 -8.78 5.12
N ARG A 52 -4.62 -8.37 5.30
CA ARG A 52 -4.09 -7.85 6.56
C ARG A 52 -3.73 -6.39 6.36
N VAL A 53 -4.06 -5.56 7.36
CA VAL A 53 -3.82 -4.12 7.35
C VAL A 53 -2.88 -3.76 8.47
N TRP A 54 -1.94 -2.87 8.20
CA TRP A 54 -1.07 -2.26 9.21
C TRP A 54 -1.14 -0.75 9.10
N SER A 55 -0.87 -0.10 10.21
CA SER A 55 -0.74 1.34 10.27
C SER A 55 0.52 1.74 11.01
N VAL A 56 1.05 2.89 10.66
CA VAL A 56 2.23 3.48 11.30
C VAL A 56 1.78 4.70 12.07
N TRP A 57 2.24 4.83 13.30
CA TRP A 57 1.81 5.88 14.22
C TRP A 57 3.00 6.67 14.76
N ASP A 58 2.83 7.97 14.84
CA ASP A 58 3.70 8.88 15.58
C ASP A 58 2.90 9.34 16.82
N GLY A 59 3.16 8.68 17.97
CA GLY A 59 2.32 8.88 19.15
C GLY A 59 0.87 8.50 18.89
N ASP A 60 -0.04 9.45 19.00
CA ASP A 60 -1.47 9.25 18.79
C ASP A 60 -1.95 9.69 17.39
N ARG A 61 -1.02 9.99 16.48
CA ARG A 61 -1.33 10.41 15.10
C ARG A 61 -0.93 9.32 14.11
N ILE A 62 -1.85 9.00 13.19
CA ILE A 62 -1.53 8.07 12.12
C ILE A 62 -0.60 8.72 11.09
N ALA A 63 0.43 7.99 10.70
CA ALA A 63 1.42 8.47 9.72
C ALA A 63 1.32 7.75 8.38
N ALA A 64 0.87 6.50 8.36
CA ALA A 64 0.70 5.72 7.13
C ALA A 64 -0.23 4.54 7.35
N VAL A 65 -0.79 4.03 6.27
CA VAL A 65 -1.58 2.79 6.24
C VAL A 65 -1.17 1.99 5.02
N GLY A 66 -1.29 0.67 5.11
CA GLY A 66 -1.04 -0.23 3.99
C GLY A 66 -1.58 -1.61 4.27
N ALA A 67 -1.79 -2.38 3.22
CA ALA A 67 -2.40 -3.69 3.31
C ALA A 67 -1.68 -4.70 2.43
N LEU A 68 -1.82 -5.97 2.81
CA LEU A 68 -1.32 -7.12 2.07
C LEU A 68 -2.50 -8.08 1.83
N LYS A 69 -2.78 -8.31 0.55
CA LYS A 69 -3.76 -9.32 0.12
C LYS A 69 -3.02 -10.60 -0.23
N GLN A 70 -3.40 -11.70 0.37
CA GLN A 70 -2.86 -13.00 0.01
C GLN A 70 -3.54 -13.50 -1.27
N LEU A 71 -2.75 -13.69 -2.32
CA LEU A 71 -3.23 -14.18 -3.62
C LEU A 71 -3.14 -15.70 -3.71
N SER A 72 -2.10 -16.29 -3.12
CA SER A 72 -1.85 -17.71 -3.05
C SER A 72 -0.95 -18.00 -1.86
N ASP A 73 -0.52 -19.24 -1.70
CA ASP A 73 0.42 -19.62 -0.62
C ASP A 73 1.77 -18.91 -0.76
N THR A 74 2.14 -18.49 -1.97
CA THR A 74 3.47 -17.92 -2.24
C THR A 74 3.44 -16.51 -2.81
N GLN A 75 2.27 -15.95 -3.09
CA GLN A 75 2.16 -14.62 -3.70
C GLN A 75 1.23 -13.70 -2.92
N GLY A 76 1.65 -12.45 -2.78
CA GLY A 76 0.86 -11.42 -2.14
C GLY A 76 0.80 -10.14 -2.98
N GLU A 77 -0.21 -9.33 -2.71
CA GLU A 77 -0.41 -8.03 -3.35
C GLU A 77 -0.42 -6.93 -2.30
N ILE A 78 0.41 -5.90 -2.53
CA ILE A 78 0.39 -4.69 -1.70
C ILE A 78 -0.76 -3.80 -2.17
N LYS A 79 -1.59 -3.38 -1.24
CA LYS A 79 -2.76 -2.53 -1.49
C LYS A 79 -2.81 -1.36 -0.52
N SER A 80 -3.46 -0.28 -0.95
CA SER A 80 -3.87 0.84 -0.09
C SER A 80 -2.70 1.53 0.64
N MET A 81 -1.51 1.53 0.04
CA MET A 81 -0.35 2.20 0.61
C MET A 81 -0.54 3.71 0.53
N ARG A 82 -0.58 4.36 1.70
CA ARG A 82 -0.78 5.80 1.78
C ARG A 82 -0.08 6.38 3.01
N ALA A 83 0.78 7.39 2.79
CA ALA A 83 1.29 8.21 3.88
C ALA A 83 0.32 9.37 4.14
N HIS A 84 0.15 9.71 5.43
CA HIS A 84 -0.61 10.91 5.79
C HIS A 84 0.10 12.15 5.25
N PRO A 85 -0.63 13.16 4.72
CA PRO A 85 0.01 14.35 4.14
C PRO A 85 1.00 15.05 5.08
N ASP A 86 0.73 15.07 6.38
CA ASP A 86 1.60 15.72 7.37
C ASP A 86 2.90 14.94 7.59
N PHE A 87 2.98 13.70 7.14
CA PHE A 87 4.13 12.82 7.32
C PHE A 87 4.80 12.41 6.00
N CYS A 88 4.41 13.00 4.87
CA CYS A 88 5.03 12.72 3.58
C CYS A 88 6.53 13.05 3.64
N GLY A 89 7.36 12.16 3.10
CA GLY A 89 8.81 12.33 3.11
C GLY A 89 9.48 12.10 4.47
N LYS A 90 8.76 11.59 5.46
CA LYS A 90 9.29 11.35 6.82
C LYS A 90 9.71 9.90 7.06
N GLY A 91 9.52 9.02 6.09
CA GLY A 91 9.94 7.63 6.18
C GLY A 91 8.88 6.65 6.68
N ALA A 92 7.66 7.09 6.98
CA ALA A 92 6.60 6.21 7.47
C ALA A 92 6.20 5.17 6.43
N GLY A 93 6.03 5.58 5.17
CA GLY A 93 5.69 4.66 4.08
C GLY A 93 6.78 3.63 3.82
N LYS A 94 8.04 4.04 3.86
CA LYS A 94 9.18 3.13 3.70
C LYS A 94 9.23 2.11 4.84
N LEU A 95 9.07 2.57 6.08
CA LEU A 95 9.06 1.69 7.25
C LEU A 95 7.96 0.63 7.11
N LEU A 96 6.76 1.05 6.70
CA LEU A 96 5.63 0.15 6.52
C LEU A 96 5.89 -0.85 5.39
N LEU A 97 6.39 -0.39 4.26
CA LEU A 97 6.68 -1.27 3.12
C LEU A 97 7.72 -2.33 3.49
N LEU A 98 8.78 -1.94 4.18
CA LEU A 98 9.80 -2.89 4.66
C LEU A 98 9.22 -3.90 5.64
N HIS A 99 8.29 -3.47 6.50
CA HIS A 99 7.60 -4.36 7.42
C HIS A 99 6.75 -5.40 6.67
N ILE A 100 5.99 -4.95 5.67
CA ILE A 100 5.17 -5.86 4.86
C ILE A 100 6.05 -6.86 4.11
N ILE A 101 7.17 -6.42 3.56
CA ILE A 101 8.12 -7.30 2.87
C ILE A 101 8.66 -8.37 3.85
N ALA A 102 9.09 -7.96 5.04
CA ALA A 102 9.61 -8.88 6.04
C ALA A 102 8.54 -9.89 6.50
N GLN A 103 7.32 -9.43 6.72
CA GLN A 103 6.20 -10.27 7.11
C GLN A 103 5.86 -11.29 6.02
N SER A 104 5.89 -10.86 4.77
CA SER A 104 5.65 -11.74 3.62
C SER A 104 6.67 -12.85 3.51
N LYS A 105 7.94 -12.53 3.74
CA LYS A 105 9.02 -13.54 3.79
C LYS A 105 8.79 -14.55 4.90
N GLN A 106 8.42 -14.11 6.09
CA GLN A 106 8.12 -15.00 7.22
C GLN A 106 6.95 -15.94 6.91
N ASP A 107 5.98 -15.47 6.13
CA ASP A 107 4.80 -16.25 5.76
C ASP A 107 5.08 -17.23 4.61
N GLY A 108 6.29 -17.27 4.08
CA GLY A 108 6.67 -18.16 3.00
C GLY A 108 6.35 -17.65 1.61
N MET A 109 6.00 -16.37 1.46
CA MET A 109 5.78 -15.79 0.15
C MET A 109 7.09 -15.63 -0.61
N THR A 110 7.05 -15.82 -1.92
CA THR A 110 8.19 -15.69 -2.82
C THR A 110 8.10 -14.49 -3.73
N ARG A 111 6.91 -13.86 -3.82
CA ARG A 111 6.69 -12.72 -4.69
C ARG A 111 5.63 -11.79 -4.12
N LEU A 112 5.93 -10.48 -4.15
CA LEU A 112 4.96 -9.42 -3.94
C LEU A 112 4.71 -8.68 -5.24
N SER A 113 3.47 -8.27 -5.45
CA SER A 113 3.04 -7.52 -6.63
C SER A 113 2.19 -6.33 -6.19
N LEU A 114 2.11 -5.33 -7.05
CA LEU A 114 1.20 -4.21 -6.84
C LEU A 114 0.72 -3.66 -8.18
N GLU A 115 -0.45 -3.07 -8.14
CA GLU A 115 -1.02 -2.32 -9.25
C GLU A 115 -1.15 -0.86 -8.81
N THR A 116 -0.81 0.06 -9.69
CA THR A 116 -0.89 1.50 -9.40
C THR A 116 -1.24 2.27 -10.66
N GLY A 117 -1.65 3.54 -10.48
CA GLY A 117 -1.95 4.42 -11.58
C GLY A 117 -0.70 4.95 -12.28
N CYS A 118 -0.92 5.61 -13.42
CA CYS A 118 0.16 6.21 -14.23
C CYS A 118 0.22 7.73 -14.08
N HIS A 119 -0.68 8.35 -13.32
CA HIS A 119 -0.69 9.81 -13.11
C HIS A 119 0.58 10.25 -12.36
N PRO A 120 1.15 11.44 -12.66
CA PRO A 120 2.36 11.93 -11.97
C PRO A 120 2.23 11.99 -10.44
N ASP A 121 1.03 12.12 -9.88
CA ASP A 121 0.80 12.13 -8.44
C ASP A 121 1.17 10.80 -7.77
N PHE A 122 1.31 9.71 -8.53
CA PHE A 122 1.76 8.43 -8.01
C PHE A 122 3.28 8.29 -7.96
N GLU A 123 4.03 9.26 -8.52
CA GLU A 123 5.50 9.15 -8.64
C GLU A 123 6.22 9.01 -7.29
N PRO A 124 5.83 9.70 -6.20
CA PRO A 124 6.48 9.48 -4.91
C PRO A 124 6.38 8.03 -4.42
N ALA A 125 5.23 7.39 -4.60
CA ALA A 125 5.05 5.98 -4.25
C ALA A 125 5.88 5.08 -5.16
N LEU A 126 5.90 5.35 -6.46
CA LEU A 126 6.69 4.59 -7.42
C LEU A 126 8.17 4.65 -7.10
N THR A 127 8.68 5.83 -6.71
CA THR A 127 10.06 6.00 -6.29
C THR A 127 10.38 5.10 -5.09
N LEU A 128 9.49 5.05 -4.12
CA LEU A 128 9.64 4.19 -2.94
C LEU A 128 9.69 2.71 -3.34
N TYR A 129 8.77 2.27 -4.19
CA TYR A 129 8.74 0.87 -4.66
C TYR A 129 10.01 0.50 -5.39
N ARG A 130 10.48 1.34 -6.32
CA ARG A 130 11.72 1.09 -7.07
C ARG A 130 12.92 1.00 -6.14
N ARG A 131 13.02 1.87 -5.15
CA ARG A 131 14.11 1.86 -4.16
C ARG A 131 14.13 0.60 -3.31
N CYS A 132 12.97 -0.01 -3.10
CA CYS A 132 12.85 -1.26 -2.37
C CYS A 132 13.01 -2.50 -3.25
N GLY A 133 13.31 -2.32 -4.54
CA GLY A 133 13.64 -3.42 -5.45
C GLY A 133 12.49 -3.87 -6.34
N PHE A 134 11.33 -3.22 -6.29
CA PHE A 134 10.23 -3.54 -7.22
C PHE A 134 10.58 -3.14 -8.63
N LEU A 135 10.24 -4.01 -9.59
CA LEU A 135 10.50 -3.80 -11.01
C LEU A 135 9.18 -3.81 -11.79
N PRO A 136 9.07 -3.00 -12.86
CA PRO A 136 7.90 -3.03 -13.74
C PRO A 136 7.72 -4.43 -14.34
N GLY A 137 6.47 -4.83 -14.53
CA GLY A 137 6.17 -6.13 -15.11
C GLY A 137 4.74 -6.23 -15.61
N ALA A 138 4.32 -7.46 -15.89
CA ALA A 138 3.02 -7.76 -16.46
C ALA A 138 1.90 -7.66 -15.42
N ALA A 139 0.67 -7.52 -15.90
CA ALA A 139 -0.53 -7.62 -15.07
C ALA A 139 -0.57 -9.00 -14.36
N PHE A 140 -1.18 -9.02 -13.19
CA PHE A 140 -1.30 -10.21 -12.37
C PHE A 140 -2.72 -10.34 -11.83
N GLY A 141 -3.05 -11.51 -11.27
CA GLY A 141 -4.38 -11.76 -10.72
C GLY A 141 -5.48 -11.53 -11.77
N ASP A 142 -6.53 -10.83 -11.37
CA ASP A 142 -7.66 -10.52 -12.25
C ASP A 142 -7.51 -9.17 -12.95
N TYR A 143 -6.34 -8.52 -12.84
CA TYR A 143 -6.11 -7.24 -13.47
C TYR A 143 -5.87 -7.36 -14.97
N HIS A 144 -6.26 -6.32 -15.69
CA HIS A 144 -5.96 -6.16 -17.11
C HIS A 144 -5.05 -4.94 -17.29
N ALA A 145 -3.98 -5.08 -18.05
CA ALA A 145 -3.10 -3.98 -18.39
C ALA A 145 -3.82 -2.97 -19.27
N GLY A 146 -3.68 -1.67 -18.97
CA GLY A 146 -4.28 -0.59 -19.72
C GLY A 146 -3.42 0.67 -19.64
N GLU A 147 -3.91 1.75 -20.25
CA GLU A 147 -3.18 3.02 -20.29
C GLU A 147 -3.21 3.77 -18.95
N HIS A 148 -4.09 3.39 -18.03
CA HIS A 148 -4.27 4.08 -16.74
C HIS A 148 -3.67 3.34 -15.57
N ASN A 149 -3.07 2.16 -15.78
CA ASN A 149 -2.46 1.39 -14.71
C ASN A 149 -1.12 0.80 -15.12
N GLN A 150 -0.33 0.44 -14.12
CA GLN A 150 0.95 -0.23 -14.28
C GLN A 150 1.19 -1.18 -13.12
N PHE A 151 2.10 -2.11 -13.31
CA PHE A 151 2.32 -3.20 -12.37
C PHE A 151 3.79 -3.30 -12.01
N PHE A 152 4.04 -3.62 -10.74
CA PHE A 152 5.39 -3.82 -10.21
C PHE A 152 5.45 -5.11 -9.41
N HIS A 153 6.60 -5.74 -9.43
CA HIS A 153 6.82 -7.02 -8.75
C HIS A 153 8.13 -7.02 -8.00
N LEU A 154 8.17 -7.73 -6.88
CA LEU A 154 9.37 -7.96 -6.10
C LEU A 154 9.47 -9.45 -5.80
N ASN A 155 10.59 -10.07 -6.20
CA ASN A 155 10.91 -11.44 -5.79
C ASN A 155 11.53 -11.39 -4.39
N LEU A 156 11.03 -12.23 -3.51
CA LEU A 156 11.46 -12.28 -2.11
C LEU A 156 12.58 -13.29 -1.85
#